data_e4eb464b54fd46901ff6e87619a85922
#
_entry.id   e4eb464b54fd46901ff6e87619a85922
#
_cell.length_a   1.000
_cell.length_b   1.000
_cell.length_c   1.000
_cell.angle_alpha   90.00
_cell.angle_beta   90.00
_cell.angle_gamma   90.00
#
_symmetry.space_group_name_H-M   'P 1'
#
loop_
_entity.id
_entity.type
_entity.pdbx_description
1 polymer ?
#
loop_
_entity_poly.entity_id
_entity_poly.type
_entity_poly.pdbx_seq_one_letter_code
_entity_poly.pdbx_strand_id
1 'polypeptide(L)'
;MAKLNRVTVLAPAKLNLALDVVGTLPNGYHDLDMTMQAITLYEKVVLARSSSLNLSLPGSPVAANDSNTAIKAAIAFFRYTGLLAGVDITIYKNVPVRAGMAGGSADAAAVLVGLNALYGAHLSMSELCALGAKIGADVPFALMGGTCRVQGVGDVMKALPPC
;
A
#
# COMPACT_ATOMS: atom_id res chain seq x y z
N MET A 1 -2.94 27.15 -5.45
CA MET A 1 -1.93 26.09 -5.75
C MET A 1 -2.20 25.48 -7.12
N ALA A 2 -1.18 25.22 -7.92
CA ALA A 2 -1.36 24.56 -9.23
C ALA A 2 -1.91 23.15 -9.01
N LYS A 3 -2.93 22.80 -9.79
CA LYS A 3 -3.59 21.48 -9.72
C LYS A 3 -2.65 20.43 -10.32
N LEU A 4 -2.21 19.45 -9.54
CA LEU A 4 -1.39 18.35 -10.06
C LEU A 4 -2.20 17.53 -11.07
N ASN A 5 -1.63 17.25 -12.23
CA ASN A 5 -2.23 16.37 -13.23
C ASN A 5 -1.65 14.96 -13.20
N ARG A 6 -0.46 14.81 -12.64
CA ARG A 6 0.27 13.54 -12.55
C ARG A 6 1.14 13.50 -11.31
N VAL A 7 1.25 12.31 -10.70
CA VAL A 7 2.12 12.04 -9.54
C VAL A 7 2.84 10.71 -9.79
N THR A 8 4.09 10.62 -9.38
CA THR A 8 4.84 9.36 -9.34
C THR A 8 5.24 9.07 -7.90
N VAL A 9 4.97 7.85 -7.46
CA VAL A 9 5.30 7.35 -6.13
C VAL A 9 6.22 6.14 -6.27
N LEU A 10 7.30 6.10 -5.48
CA LEU A 10 8.14 4.92 -5.32
C LEU A 10 7.70 4.19 -4.05
N ALA A 11 7.18 2.98 -4.20
CA ALA A 11 6.67 2.17 -3.10
C ALA A 11 7.69 1.11 -2.71
N PRO A 12 8.28 1.16 -1.51
CA PRO A 12 9.30 0.22 -1.09
C PRO A 12 8.71 -1.16 -0.83
N ALA A 13 9.46 -2.19 -1.20
CA ALA A 13 9.25 -3.53 -0.72
C ALA A 13 9.65 -3.66 0.76
N LYS A 14 9.28 -4.78 1.41
CA LYS A 14 9.66 -5.07 2.79
C LYS A 14 10.31 -6.43 2.93
N LEU A 15 11.04 -6.58 4.02
CA LEU A 15 11.47 -7.87 4.54
C LEU A 15 10.99 -8.02 5.99
N ASN A 16 10.76 -9.26 6.43
CA ASN A 16 10.68 -9.59 7.83
C ASN A 16 12.08 -9.98 8.29
N LEU A 17 12.71 -9.15 9.13
CA LEU A 17 14.03 -9.42 9.71
C LEU A 17 13.93 -10.50 10.79
N ALA A 18 12.80 -10.53 11.51
CA ALA A 18 12.41 -11.57 12.44
C ALA A 18 10.92 -11.78 12.33
N LEU A 19 10.46 -13.02 12.51
CA LEU A 19 9.03 -13.37 12.54
C LEU A 19 8.86 -14.59 13.45
N ASP A 20 8.13 -14.39 14.54
CA ASP A 20 7.71 -15.42 15.46
C ASP A 20 6.18 -15.55 15.49
N VAL A 21 5.70 -16.78 15.52
CA VAL A 21 4.30 -17.10 15.80
C VAL A 21 4.20 -17.37 17.29
N VAL A 22 3.71 -16.37 18.04
CA VAL A 22 3.69 -16.43 19.51
C VAL A 22 2.44 -17.11 20.06
N GLY A 23 1.43 -17.33 19.21
CA GLY A 23 0.20 -18.00 19.59
C GLY A 23 -0.80 -18.12 18.44
N THR A 24 -1.96 -18.67 18.79
CA THR A 24 -3.14 -18.68 17.91
C THR A 24 -4.30 -18.01 18.63
N LEU A 25 -4.91 -17.04 17.97
CA LEU A 25 -6.04 -16.30 18.49
C LEU A 25 -7.34 -17.14 18.43
N PRO A 26 -8.37 -16.83 19.25
CA PRO A 26 -9.64 -17.55 19.25
C PRO A 26 -10.35 -17.57 17.88
N ASN A 27 -10.08 -16.62 17.01
CA ASN A 27 -10.61 -16.55 15.65
C ASN A 27 -9.82 -17.38 14.63
N GLY A 28 -8.79 -18.15 15.06
CA GLY A 28 -7.97 -19.02 14.24
C GLY A 28 -6.79 -18.31 13.53
N TYR A 29 -6.64 -17.00 13.70
CA TYR A 29 -5.47 -16.28 13.20
C TYR A 29 -4.25 -16.48 14.09
N HIS A 30 -3.06 -16.42 13.50
CA HIS A 30 -1.81 -16.44 14.25
C HIS A 30 -1.58 -15.10 14.95
N ASP A 31 -1.17 -15.17 16.20
CA ASP A 31 -0.61 -14.04 16.93
C ASP A 31 0.87 -13.95 16.58
N LEU A 32 1.28 -12.84 15.97
CA LEU A 32 2.60 -12.64 15.41
C LEU A 32 3.40 -11.63 16.23
N ASP A 33 4.71 -11.83 16.30
CA ASP A 33 5.67 -10.81 16.72
C ASP A 33 6.79 -10.77 15.67
N MET A 34 6.87 -9.67 14.94
CA MET A 34 7.81 -9.57 13.83
C MET A 34 8.45 -8.18 13.75
N THR A 35 9.65 -8.15 13.19
CA THR A 35 10.34 -6.91 12.83
C THR A 35 10.33 -6.79 11.31
N MET A 36 9.63 -5.78 10.81
CA MET A 36 9.53 -5.47 9.39
C MET A 36 10.46 -4.32 9.04
N GLN A 37 11.12 -4.43 7.88
CA GLN A 37 12.04 -3.44 7.33
C GLN A 37 11.66 -3.09 5.90
N ALA A 38 11.43 -1.81 5.63
CA ALA A 38 11.34 -1.30 4.26
C ALA A 38 12.74 -1.32 3.61
N ILE A 39 12.80 -1.74 2.35
CA ILE A 39 14.08 -1.87 1.61
C ILE A 39 14.08 -1.00 0.35
N THR A 40 15.26 -0.77 -0.23
CA THR A 40 15.47 0.08 -1.41
C THR A 40 15.17 -0.63 -2.75
N LEU A 41 14.26 -1.58 -2.73
CA LEU A 41 13.65 -2.17 -3.91
C LEU A 41 12.22 -1.61 -4.05
N TYR A 42 11.94 -0.92 -5.15
CA TYR A 42 10.71 -0.13 -5.28
C TYR A 42 9.85 -0.59 -6.45
N GLU A 43 8.55 -0.60 -6.26
CA GLU A 43 7.59 -0.45 -7.33
C GLU A 43 7.52 1.02 -7.75
N LYS A 44 7.36 1.29 -9.04
CA LYS A 44 7.12 2.65 -9.54
C LYS A 44 5.66 2.78 -9.94
N VAL A 45 4.90 3.58 -9.21
CA VAL A 45 3.48 3.82 -9.43
C VAL A 45 3.27 5.22 -9.95
N VAL A 46 2.66 5.32 -11.12
CA VAL A 46 2.33 6.59 -11.77
C VAL A 46 0.82 6.76 -11.79
N LEU A 47 0.35 7.88 -11.28
CA LEU A 47 -1.07 8.23 -11.27
C LEU A 47 -1.29 9.50 -12.09
N ALA A 48 -2.27 9.47 -12.98
CA ALA A 48 -2.70 10.64 -13.74
C ALA A 48 -4.20 10.84 -13.60
N ARG A 49 -4.66 12.11 -13.57
CA ARG A 49 -6.10 12.40 -13.54
C ARG A 49 -6.78 11.82 -14.77
N SER A 50 -7.94 11.21 -14.57
CA SER A 50 -8.78 10.64 -15.63
C SER A 50 -10.25 10.82 -15.28
N SER A 51 -11.12 10.52 -16.23
CA SER A 51 -12.58 10.44 -16.01
C SER A 51 -13.03 9.04 -15.57
N SER A 52 -12.15 8.04 -15.69
CA SER A 52 -12.41 6.64 -15.35
C SER A 52 -11.28 6.06 -14.51
N LEU A 53 -11.50 4.91 -13.88
CA LEU A 53 -10.49 4.16 -13.14
C LEU A 53 -9.90 3.09 -14.06
N ASN A 54 -8.63 3.27 -14.42
CA ASN A 54 -7.88 2.33 -15.26
C ASN A 54 -6.60 1.89 -14.57
N LEU A 55 -6.20 0.64 -14.79
CA LEU A 55 -4.94 0.08 -14.31
C LEU A 55 -4.17 -0.56 -15.45
N SER A 56 -2.89 -0.23 -15.54
CA SER A 56 -1.93 -0.82 -16.48
C SER A 56 -0.70 -1.35 -15.72
N LEU A 57 -0.28 -2.56 -16.07
CA LEU A 57 0.85 -3.27 -15.46
C LEU A 57 1.81 -3.73 -16.58
N PRO A 58 2.54 -2.82 -17.25
CA PRO A 58 3.37 -3.18 -18.41
C PRO A 58 4.39 -4.28 -18.07
N GLY A 59 4.41 -5.35 -18.88
CA GLY A 59 5.35 -6.45 -18.72
C GLY A 59 5.13 -7.36 -17.50
N SER A 60 4.05 -7.16 -16.73
CA SER A 60 3.76 -7.96 -15.53
C SER A 60 2.69 -9.03 -15.81
N PRO A 61 2.82 -10.24 -15.24
CA PRO A 61 1.79 -11.28 -15.29
C PRO A 61 0.63 -11.03 -14.30
N VAL A 62 0.73 -10.00 -13.45
CA VAL A 62 -0.31 -9.68 -12.46
C VAL A 62 -1.54 -9.12 -13.16
N ALA A 63 -2.72 -9.62 -12.78
CA ALA A 63 -3.98 -9.20 -13.40
C ALA A 63 -4.35 -7.75 -13.06
N ALA A 64 -4.76 -6.99 -14.08
CA ALA A 64 -5.27 -5.62 -13.97
C ALA A 64 -6.80 -5.64 -13.87
N ASN A 65 -7.33 -6.22 -12.80
CA ASN A 65 -8.77 -6.35 -12.57
C ASN A 65 -9.17 -5.90 -11.16
N ASP A 66 -10.45 -6.00 -10.82
CA ASP A 66 -11.02 -5.54 -9.54
C ASP A 66 -10.46 -6.27 -8.31
N SER A 67 -9.82 -7.42 -8.47
CA SER A 67 -9.12 -8.12 -7.38
C SER A 67 -7.78 -7.47 -7.02
N ASN A 68 -7.23 -6.64 -7.92
CA ASN A 68 -5.94 -5.98 -7.73
C ASN A 68 -5.99 -4.97 -6.57
N THR A 69 -4.99 -5.00 -5.70
CA THR A 69 -4.92 -4.13 -4.51
C THR A 69 -4.86 -2.65 -4.86
N ALA A 70 -4.26 -2.28 -5.99
CA ALA A 70 -4.23 -0.90 -6.49
C ALA A 70 -5.63 -0.40 -6.86
N ILE A 71 -6.44 -1.22 -7.53
CA ILE A 71 -7.85 -0.91 -7.83
C ILE A 71 -8.66 -0.78 -6.55
N LYS A 72 -8.52 -1.73 -5.62
CA LYS A 72 -9.19 -1.67 -4.32
C LYS A 72 -8.84 -0.39 -3.54
N ALA A 73 -7.57 0.01 -3.58
CA ALA A 73 -7.10 1.24 -2.94
C ALA A 73 -7.75 2.49 -3.55
N ALA A 74 -7.81 2.58 -4.88
CA ALA A 74 -8.45 3.70 -5.55
C ALA A 74 -9.96 3.77 -5.24
N ILE A 75 -10.66 2.63 -5.29
CA ILE A 75 -12.10 2.56 -4.94
C ILE A 75 -12.32 2.98 -3.49
N ALA A 76 -11.51 2.49 -2.55
CA ALA A 76 -11.62 2.84 -1.13
C ALA A 76 -11.39 4.33 -0.90
N PHE A 77 -10.38 4.91 -1.57
CA PHE A 77 -10.08 6.33 -1.50
C PHE A 77 -11.23 7.19 -2.01
N PHE A 78 -11.74 6.92 -3.22
CA PHE A 78 -12.83 7.71 -3.81
C PHE A 78 -14.14 7.60 -3.01
N ARG A 79 -14.44 6.41 -2.48
CA ARG A 79 -15.59 6.22 -1.59
C ARG A 79 -15.46 7.00 -0.29
N TYR A 80 -14.28 7.02 0.30
CA TYR A 80 -14.03 7.72 1.56
C TYR A 80 -14.09 9.23 1.40
N THR A 81 -13.51 9.75 0.32
CA THR A 81 -13.44 11.20 0.05
C THR A 81 -14.69 11.77 -0.58
N GLY A 82 -15.56 10.94 -1.15
CA GLY A 82 -16.75 11.38 -1.93
C GLY A 82 -16.39 12.06 -3.25
N LEU A 83 -15.14 12.00 -3.71
CA LEU A 83 -14.71 12.60 -4.96
C LEU A 83 -15.27 11.83 -6.16
N LEU A 84 -15.98 12.55 -7.04
CA LEU A 84 -16.45 12.05 -8.32
C LEU A 84 -15.35 12.26 -9.37
N ALA A 85 -14.41 11.35 -9.41
CA ALA A 85 -13.23 11.42 -10.28
C ALA A 85 -12.74 10.01 -10.63
N GLY A 86 -11.81 9.95 -11.59
CA GLY A 86 -11.13 8.72 -11.95
C GLY A 86 -9.61 8.92 -11.98
N VAL A 87 -8.88 7.85 -12.19
CA VAL A 87 -7.42 7.86 -12.25
C VAL A 87 -6.91 6.79 -13.21
N ASP A 88 -5.94 7.15 -14.00
CA ASP A 88 -5.11 6.20 -14.75
C ASP A 88 -3.90 5.83 -13.88
N ILE A 89 -3.83 4.56 -13.50
CA ILE A 89 -2.76 3.99 -12.68
C ILE A 89 -1.86 3.16 -13.58
N THR A 90 -0.56 3.45 -13.59
CA THR A 90 0.45 2.61 -14.25
C THR A 90 1.46 2.14 -13.21
N ILE A 91 1.66 0.83 -13.08
CA ILE A 91 2.60 0.23 -12.14
C ILE A 91 3.67 -0.53 -12.89
N TYR A 92 4.91 -0.11 -12.71
CA TYR A 92 6.09 -0.84 -13.17
C TYR A 92 6.56 -1.75 -12.05
N LYS A 93 6.30 -3.07 -12.23
CA LYS A 93 6.58 -4.10 -11.22
C LYS A 93 8.06 -4.46 -11.23
N ASN A 94 8.75 -4.19 -10.10
CA ASN A 94 10.15 -4.56 -9.88
C ASN A 94 10.29 -5.56 -8.71
N VAL A 95 9.33 -5.56 -7.78
CA VAL A 95 9.33 -6.48 -6.65
C VAL A 95 8.84 -7.86 -7.13
N PRO A 96 9.58 -8.95 -6.86
CA PRO A 96 9.17 -10.29 -7.28
C PRO A 96 7.77 -10.64 -6.76
N VAL A 97 6.93 -11.16 -7.67
CA VAL A 97 5.56 -11.55 -7.35
C VAL A 97 5.55 -12.77 -6.44
N ARG A 98 4.74 -12.75 -5.38
CA ARG A 98 4.60 -13.85 -4.38
C ARG A 98 5.88 -14.17 -3.60
N ALA A 99 6.81 -13.24 -3.49
CA ALA A 99 8.08 -13.42 -2.77
C ALA A 99 8.00 -13.07 -1.26
N GLY A 100 6.81 -12.81 -0.72
CA GLY A 100 6.68 -12.37 0.68
C GLY A 100 7.13 -10.93 0.96
N MET A 101 7.46 -10.17 -0.10
CA MET A 101 8.02 -8.81 -0.02
C MET A 101 6.95 -7.70 -0.08
N ALA A 102 5.68 -8.07 0.02
CA ALA A 102 4.51 -7.18 0.06
C ALA A 102 4.35 -6.22 -1.14
N GLY A 103 4.80 -6.60 -2.36
CA GLY A 103 4.70 -5.74 -3.54
C GLY A 103 3.29 -5.24 -3.84
N GLY A 104 2.26 -6.08 -3.70
CA GLY A 104 0.86 -5.66 -3.88
C GLY A 104 0.38 -4.68 -2.80
N SER A 105 0.87 -4.79 -1.57
CA SER A 105 0.55 -3.84 -0.49
C SER A 105 1.29 -2.51 -0.70
N ALA A 106 2.51 -2.56 -1.22
CA ALA A 106 3.27 -1.37 -1.62
C ALA A 106 2.54 -0.62 -2.75
N ASP A 107 2.02 -1.33 -3.77
CA ASP A 107 1.20 -0.74 -4.83
C ASP A 107 -0.03 -0.01 -4.26
N ALA A 108 -0.77 -0.66 -3.36
CA ALA A 108 -1.96 -0.07 -2.72
C ALA A 108 -1.61 1.18 -1.89
N ALA A 109 -0.54 1.13 -1.12
CA ALA A 109 -0.04 2.25 -0.33
C ALA A 109 0.34 3.44 -1.24
N ALA A 110 1.07 3.18 -2.33
CA ALA A 110 1.44 4.19 -3.31
C ALA A 110 0.22 4.83 -3.98
N VAL A 111 -0.82 4.05 -4.27
CA VAL A 111 -2.08 4.58 -4.83
C VAL A 111 -2.76 5.49 -3.82
N LEU A 112 -2.88 5.12 -2.54
CA LEU A 112 -3.49 5.95 -1.50
C LEU A 112 -2.74 7.29 -1.34
N VAL A 113 -1.42 7.26 -1.19
CA VAL A 113 -0.58 8.46 -1.06
C VAL A 113 -0.66 9.31 -2.32
N GLY A 114 -0.54 8.67 -3.49
CA GLY A 114 -0.56 9.36 -4.78
C GLY A 114 -1.90 10.06 -5.05
N LEU A 115 -3.04 9.42 -4.74
CA LEU A 115 -4.36 10.01 -4.86
C LEU A 115 -4.55 11.17 -3.89
N ASN A 116 -4.08 11.01 -2.64
CA ASN A 116 -4.13 12.06 -1.63
C ASN A 116 -3.41 13.34 -2.11
N ALA A 117 -2.23 13.18 -2.73
CA ALA A 117 -1.49 14.30 -3.33
C ALA A 117 -2.14 14.81 -4.61
N LEU A 118 -2.53 13.92 -5.53
CA LEU A 118 -3.09 14.26 -6.84
C LEU A 118 -4.38 15.08 -6.73
N TYR A 119 -5.23 14.71 -5.79
CA TYR A 119 -6.54 15.36 -5.59
C TYR A 119 -6.55 16.39 -4.47
N GLY A 120 -5.47 16.49 -3.68
CA GLY A 120 -5.38 17.43 -2.55
C GLY A 120 -6.45 17.13 -1.50
N ALA A 121 -6.65 15.85 -1.18
CA ALA A 121 -7.67 15.42 -0.21
C ALA A 121 -7.25 15.67 1.24
N HIS A 122 -5.94 15.90 1.48
CA HIS A 122 -5.38 16.22 2.79
C HIS A 122 -5.67 15.19 3.89
N LEU A 123 -5.84 13.91 3.51
CA LEU A 123 -5.97 12.84 4.49
C LEU A 123 -4.69 12.71 5.31
N SER A 124 -4.85 12.56 6.61
CA SER A 124 -3.76 12.27 7.54
C SER A 124 -3.18 10.86 7.31
N MET A 125 -1.97 10.61 7.80
CA MET A 125 -1.38 9.26 7.74
C MET A 125 -2.24 8.23 8.47
N SER A 126 -2.88 8.60 9.57
CA SER A 126 -3.79 7.73 10.31
C SER A 126 -5.00 7.30 9.47
N GLU A 127 -5.61 8.23 8.72
CA GLU A 127 -6.74 7.93 7.82
C GLU A 127 -6.31 7.04 6.66
N LEU A 128 -5.14 7.32 6.06
CA LEU A 128 -4.57 6.47 5.01
C LEU A 128 -4.28 5.05 5.52
N CYS A 129 -3.72 4.90 6.72
CA CYS A 129 -3.48 3.60 7.34
C CYS A 129 -4.80 2.86 7.64
N ALA A 130 -5.83 3.57 8.12
CA ALA A 130 -7.14 2.97 8.36
C ALA A 130 -7.82 2.49 7.06
N LEU A 131 -7.65 3.21 5.95
CA LEU A 131 -8.08 2.75 4.63
C LEU A 131 -7.25 1.55 4.16
N GLY A 132 -5.93 1.63 4.32
CA GLY A 132 -4.99 0.59 3.92
C GLY A 132 -5.23 -0.74 4.61
N ALA A 133 -5.52 -0.74 5.91
CA ALA A 133 -5.80 -1.93 6.71
C ALA A 133 -6.99 -2.74 6.17
N LYS A 134 -7.96 -2.09 5.53
CA LYS A 134 -9.12 -2.76 4.90
C LYS A 134 -8.77 -3.42 3.57
N ILE A 135 -7.62 -3.09 2.97
CA ILE A 135 -7.15 -3.60 1.69
C ILE A 135 -6.21 -4.78 1.91
N GLY A 136 -5.30 -4.67 2.89
CA GLY A 136 -4.36 -5.71 3.24
C GLY A 136 -3.55 -5.37 4.48
N ALA A 137 -3.15 -6.39 5.25
CA ALA A 137 -2.45 -6.25 6.53
C ALA A 137 -1.11 -5.48 6.42
N ASP A 138 -0.38 -5.65 5.32
CA ASP A 138 0.91 -4.99 5.12
C ASP A 138 0.80 -3.56 4.55
N VAL A 139 -0.41 -3.10 4.17
CA VAL A 139 -0.58 -1.76 3.56
C VAL A 139 -0.25 -0.64 4.55
N PRO A 140 -0.67 -0.69 5.82
CA PRO A 140 -0.29 0.31 6.82
C PRO A 140 1.23 0.40 7.01
N PHE A 141 1.94 -0.75 7.03
CA PHE A 141 3.41 -0.74 7.08
C PHE A 141 4.01 -0.09 5.83
N ALA A 142 3.51 -0.42 4.63
CA ALA A 142 3.99 0.17 3.38
C ALA A 142 3.76 1.70 3.31
N LEU A 143 2.74 2.23 4.00
CA LEU A 143 2.50 3.66 4.17
C LEU A 143 3.49 4.31 5.12
N MET A 144 3.80 3.66 6.25
CA MET A 144 4.71 4.19 7.28
C MET A 144 6.18 4.05 6.89
N GLY A 145 6.57 2.93 6.27
CA GLY A 145 7.95 2.62 5.92
C GLY A 145 8.86 2.44 7.14
N GLY A 146 10.18 2.52 6.89
CA GLY A 146 11.20 2.40 7.93
C GLY A 146 11.33 1.01 8.53
N THR A 147 11.64 0.94 9.84
CA THR A 147 11.70 -0.28 10.64
C THR A 147 10.59 -0.26 11.67
N CYS A 148 9.79 -1.32 11.74
CA CYS A 148 8.69 -1.44 12.70
C CYS A 148 8.69 -2.80 13.37
N ARG A 149 8.42 -2.85 14.68
CA ARG A 149 7.89 -4.05 15.33
C ARG A 149 6.39 -4.12 15.05
N VAL A 150 5.93 -5.27 14.59
CA VAL A 150 4.54 -5.51 14.23
C VAL A 150 4.05 -6.72 14.98
N GLN A 151 2.92 -6.58 15.69
CA GLN A 151 2.37 -7.61 16.57
C GLN A 151 0.88 -7.86 16.26
N GLY A 152 0.31 -8.87 16.93
CA GLY A 152 -1.08 -9.28 16.72
C GLY A 152 -1.28 -9.95 15.38
N VAL A 153 -2.32 -9.60 14.66
CA VAL A 153 -2.57 -10.06 13.26
C VAL A 153 -1.87 -9.18 12.22
N GLY A 154 -0.89 -8.38 12.63
CA GLY A 154 -0.20 -7.41 11.76
C GLY A 154 -0.75 -5.98 11.92
N ASP A 155 -1.54 -5.72 12.95
CA ASP A 155 -2.30 -4.49 13.17
C ASP A 155 -1.69 -3.57 14.24
N VAL A 156 -0.87 -4.10 15.13
CA VAL A 156 -0.17 -3.32 16.17
C VAL A 156 1.24 -3.00 15.69
N MET A 157 1.47 -1.75 15.28
CA MET A 157 2.77 -1.31 14.76
C MET A 157 3.44 -0.29 15.67
N LYS A 158 4.73 -0.52 15.94
CA LYS A 158 5.60 0.40 16.68
C LYS A 158 6.85 0.68 15.86
N ALA A 159 7.07 1.94 15.50
CA ALA A 159 8.30 2.36 14.83
C ALA A 159 9.52 2.06 15.70
N LEU A 160 10.58 1.55 15.09
CA LEU A 160 11.88 1.30 15.68
C LEU A 160 12.90 2.29 15.11
N PRO A 161 14.04 2.50 15.76
CA PRO A 161 15.16 3.21 15.16
C PRO A 161 15.56 2.58 13.82
N PRO A 162 16.02 3.37 12.85
CA PRO A 162 16.50 2.83 11.58
C PRO A 162 17.70 1.90 11.79
N CYS A 163 17.76 0.83 11.02
CA CYS A 163 18.92 -0.07 10.98
C CYS A 163 20.06 0.54 10.17
#